data_1a361aa7ca8c28a444ed303d7e37a2b2
#
_entry.id   1a361aa7ca8c28a444ed303d7e37a2b2
#
_cell.length_a   1.000
_cell.length_b   1.000
_cell.length_c   1.000
_cell.angle_alpha   90.00
_cell.angle_beta   90.00
_cell.angle_gamma   90.00
#
_symmetry.space_group_name_H-M   'P 1'
#
loop_
_entity.id
_entity.type
_entity.pdbx_description
1 polymer ?
#
loop_
_entity_poly.entity_id
_entity_poly.type
_entity_poly.pdbx_seq_one_letter_code
_entity_poly.pdbx_strand_id
1 'polypeptide(L)'
;MSYVETLLGTDQPFLTDGGFETWLFFQQGFEAPEFAAIVLMNDEGARQAMRRYFDGFLTMAASTRTGFVLDTNTWRGCTGWGPALDKSASEMLRLTMDAVYFAKELRNGWESRVSPILLNGVVGPAGDGYAPGEVPEIGLAREMHRPQIDCFAHAGIDMVSATTMTNTSEAIGITQAAVDVGLPVVVSFTVETDGSLPTGEPLGEAIDRVDAAT
;
A
#
# COMPACT_ATOMS: atom_id res chain seq x y z
N MET A 1 21.68 9.30 -3.16
CA MET A 1 20.60 9.53 -2.21
C MET A 1 19.39 8.82 -2.80
N SER A 2 18.79 7.91 -2.06
CA SER A 2 17.54 7.27 -2.50
C SER A 2 16.38 8.26 -2.45
N TYR A 3 15.28 7.97 -3.14
CA TYR A 3 14.07 8.81 -3.05
C TYR A 3 13.56 8.92 -1.60
N VAL A 4 13.64 7.84 -0.82
CA VAL A 4 13.22 7.83 0.59
C VAL A 4 14.15 8.70 1.46
N GLU A 5 15.46 8.67 1.24
CA GLU A 5 16.38 9.61 1.92
C GLU A 5 16.04 11.07 1.59
N THR A 6 15.59 11.35 0.38
CA THR A 6 15.13 12.68 -0.01
C THR A 6 13.84 13.04 0.75
N LEU A 7 12.88 12.12 0.86
CA LEU A 7 11.64 12.31 1.62
C LEU A 7 11.94 12.65 3.08
N LEU A 8 12.83 11.88 3.73
CA LEU A 8 13.16 12.03 5.14
C LEU A 8 14.10 13.22 5.44
N GLY A 9 14.88 13.65 4.45
CA GLY A 9 15.90 14.71 4.59
C GLY A 9 15.44 16.10 4.16
N THR A 10 14.17 16.31 3.81
CA THR A 10 13.66 17.59 3.34
C THR A 10 12.53 18.13 4.22
N ASP A 11 12.47 19.46 4.35
CA ASP A 11 11.33 20.16 4.96
C ASP A 11 10.20 20.42 3.94
N GLN A 12 10.38 20.03 2.68
CA GLN A 12 9.36 20.20 1.66
C GLN A 12 8.28 19.13 1.81
N PRO A 13 6.98 19.50 1.71
CA PRO A 13 5.91 18.53 1.77
C PRO A 13 5.90 17.64 0.52
N PHE A 14 5.50 16.39 0.71
CA PHE A 14 5.10 15.50 -0.37
C PHE A 14 3.59 15.35 -0.35
N LEU A 15 2.98 15.36 -1.51
CA LEU A 15 1.58 15.00 -1.64
C LEU A 15 1.43 13.49 -1.84
N THR A 16 0.30 12.96 -1.47
CA THR A 16 -0.17 11.62 -1.82
C THR A 16 -1.61 11.72 -2.29
N ASP A 17 -2.14 10.66 -2.87
CA ASP A 17 -3.56 10.56 -3.14
C ASP A 17 -4.37 10.21 -1.88
N GLY A 18 -5.68 10.14 -2.01
CA GLY A 18 -6.57 9.77 -0.92
C GLY A 18 -7.96 9.35 -1.40
N GLY A 19 -8.49 8.27 -0.79
CA GLY A 19 -9.82 7.78 -1.11
C GLY A 19 -9.93 7.08 -2.46
N PHE A 20 -8.87 6.44 -2.92
CA PHE A 20 -8.79 5.79 -4.24
C PHE A 20 -9.94 4.79 -4.47
N GLU A 21 -10.10 3.79 -3.60
CA GLU A 21 -11.17 2.79 -3.72
C GLU A 21 -12.55 3.44 -3.64
N THR A 22 -12.74 4.40 -2.72
CA THR A 22 -14.00 5.15 -2.59
C THR A 22 -14.34 5.87 -3.89
N TRP A 23 -13.38 6.55 -4.49
CA TRP A 23 -13.56 7.23 -5.76
C TRP A 23 -13.87 6.24 -6.89
N LEU A 24 -13.11 5.16 -6.99
CA LEU A 24 -13.23 4.18 -8.06
C LEU A 24 -14.59 3.46 -8.03
N PHE A 25 -15.02 3.03 -6.86
CA PHE A 25 -16.27 2.26 -6.71
C PHE A 25 -17.51 3.15 -6.67
N PHE A 26 -17.51 4.19 -5.86
CA PHE A 26 -18.73 4.99 -5.64
C PHE A 26 -18.89 6.16 -6.61
N GLN A 27 -17.82 6.69 -7.18
CA GLN A 27 -17.91 7.81 -8.12
C GLN A 27 -17.75 7.41 -9.58
N GLN A 28 -16.96 6.37 -9.87
CA GLN A 28 -16.78 5.87 -11.23
C GLN A 28 -17.64 4.65 -11.56
N GLY A 29 -18.26 4.02 -10.55
CA GLY A 29 -19.20 2.91 -10.72
C GLY A 29 -18.55 1.57 -11.09
N PHE A 30 -17.24 1.41 -10.84
CA PHE A 30 -16.62 0.09 -10.94
C PHE A 30 -17.01 -0.78 -9.75
N GLU A 31 -16.97 -2.08 -9.93
CA GLU A 31 -17.26 -3.06 -8.89
C GLU A 31 -16.11 -4.07 -8.80
N ALA A 32 -15.75 -4.43 -7.58
CA ALA A 32 -14.81 -5.50 -7.31
C ALA A 32 -15.21 -6.22 -6.00
N PRO A 33 -15.06 -7.57 -5.95
CA PRO A 33 -15.29 -8.30 -4.73
C PRO A 33 -14.37 -7.77 -3.62
N GLU A 34 -14.86 -7.76 -2.39
CA GLU A 34 -14.09 -7.38 -1.20
C GLU A 34 -13.39 -6.01 -1.28
N PHE A 35 -13.91 -5.07 -2.09
CA PHE A 35 -13.26 -3.79 -2.37
C PHE A 35 -11.81 -3.94 -2.89
N ALA A 36 -11.49 -5.04 -3.54
CA ALA A 36 -10.15 -5.34 -4.02
C ALA A 36 -9.87 -4.67 -5.37
N ALA A 37 -9.51 -3.40 -5.39
CA ALA A 37 -9.22 -2.66 -6.62
C ALA A 37 -8.13 -3.33 -7.50
N ILE A 38 -7.27 -4.16 -6.90
CA ILE A 38 -6.22 -4.88 -7.62
C ILE A 38 -6.76 -5.78 -8.74
N VAL A 39 -7.95 -6.38 -8.60
CA VAL A 39 -8.50 -7.26 -9.64
C VAL A 39 -8.87 -6.49 -10.91
N LEU A 40 -9.11 -5.18 -10.78
CA LEU A 40 -9.42 -4.28 -11.89
C LEU A 40 -8.21 -3.94 -12.76
N MET A 41 -7.01 -4.39 -12.40
CA MET A 41 -5.84 -4.31 -13.29
C MET A 41 -6.02 -5.09 -14.60
N ASN A 42 -6.96 -6.03 -14.64
CA ASN A 42 -7.33 -6.73 -15.87
C ASN A 42 -8.33 -5.94 -16.76
N ASP A 43 -8.93 -4.85 -16.25
CA ASP A 43 -9.92 -4.03 -16.95
C ASP A 43 -9.28 -2.75 -17.50
N GLU A 44 -9.32 -2.59 -18.83
CA GLU A 44 -8.72 -1.43 -19.47
C GLU A 44 -9.45 -0.12 -19.12
N GLY A 45 -10.78 -0.16 -19.00
CA GLY A 45 -11.59 1.01 -18.62
C GLY A 45 -11.25 1.47 -17.19
N ALA A 46 -11.08 0.51 -16.28
CA ALA A 46 -10.65 0.79 -14.90
C ALA A 46 -9.23 1.37 -14.87
N ARG A 47 -8.26 0.80 -15.61
CA ARG A 47 -6.91 1.37 -15.69
C ARG A 47 -6.90 2.80 -16.24
N GLN A 48 -7.74 3.10 -17.24
CA GLN A 48 -7.88 4.48 -17.74
C GLN A 48 -8.50 5.42 -16.69
N ALA A 49 -9.47 4.95 -15.92
CA ALA A 49 -10.02 5.71 -14.81
C ALA A 49 -8.95 5.97 -13.73
N MET A 50 -8.23 4.94 -13.31
CA MET A 50 -7.11 5.05 -12.36
C MET A 50 -6.07 6.07 -12.84
N ARG A 51 -5.72 6.04 -14.13
CA ARG A 51 -4.78 7.04 -14.70
C ARG A 51 -5.31 8.46 -14.52
N ARG A 52 -6.58 8.72 -14.87
CA ARG A 52 -7.18 10.05 -14.67
C ARG A 52 -7.19 10.49 -13.21
N TYR A 53 -7.41 9.56 -12.30
CA TYR A 53 -7.35 9.82 -10.85
C TYR A 53 -5.97 10.33 -10.44
N PHE A 54 -4.92 9.58 -10.73
CA PHE A 54 -3.56 9.98 -10.38
C PHE A 54 -3.08 11.22 -11.15
N ASP A 55 -3.48 11.40 -12.41
CA ASP A 55 -3.16 12.61 -13.18
C ASP A 55 -3.70 13.87 -12.50
N GLY A 56 -4.84 13.79 -11.81
CA GLY A 56 -5.38 14.89 -11.01
C GLY A 56 -4.47 15.29 -9.85
N PHE A 57 -4.03 14.32 -9.06
CA PHE A 57 -3.12 14.55 -7.92
C PHE A 57 -1.72 14.99 -8.38
N LEU A 58 -1.18 14.36 -9.42
CA LEU A 58 0.12 14.72 -9.99
C LEU A 58 0.11 16.13 -10.61
N THR A 59 -1.02 16.55 -11.20
CA THR A 59 -1.20 17.94 -11.64
C THR A 59 -1.15 18.91 -10.45
N MET A 60 -1.75 18.55 -9.32
CA MET A 60 -1.69 19.34 -8.10
C MET A 60 -0.25 19.43 -7.57
N ALA A 61 0.46 18.31 -7.50
CA ALA A 61 1.87 18.27 -7.09
C ALA A 61 2.76 19.15 -7.98
N ALA A 62 2.55 19.08 -9.30
CA ALA A 62 3.27 19.94 -10.26
C ALA A 62 2.99 21.43 -10.01
N SER A 63 1.73 21.81 -9.75
CA SER A 63 1.33 23.20 -9.51
C SER A 63 1.89 23.76 -8.21
N THR A 64 2.04 22.93 -7.19
CA THR A 64 2.58 23.28 -5.87
C THR A 64 4.09 23.07 -5.76
N ARG A 65 4.71 22.47 -6.78
CA ARG A 65 6.15 22.13 -6.80
C ARG A 65 6.55 21.23 -5.63
N THR A 66 5.72 20.28 -5.31
CA THR A 66 5.97 19.27 -4.27
C THR A 66 6.41 17.95 -4.90
N GLY A 67 7.06 17.08 -4.12
CA GLY A 67 7.19 15.67 -4.46
C GLY A 67 5.85 14.95 -4.35
N PHE A 68 5.82 13.69 -4.76
CA PHE A 68 4.62 12.86 -4.69
C PHE A 68 4.96 11.44 -4.21
N VAL A 69 4.16 10.89 -3.31
CA VAL A 69 4.17 9.47 -2.97
C VAL A 69 3.03 8.81 -3.75
N LEU A 70 3.39 7.97 -4.70
CA LEU A 70 2.47 7.31 -5.62
C LEU A 70 2.17 5.90 -5.13
N ASP A 71 0.99 5.69 -4.61
CA ASP A 71 0.51 4.43 -4.08
C ASP A 71 0.15 3.44 -5.19
N THR A 72 0.51 2.18 -4.99
CA THR A 72 -0.03 1.08 -5.81
C THR A 72 -1.42 0.69 -5.33
N ASN A 73 -2.30 0.25 -6.23
CA ASN A 73 -3.65 -0.22 -5.90
C ASN A 73 -3.65 -1.67 -5.39
N THR A 74 -2.79 -1.98 -4.40
CA THR A 74 -2.47 -3.34 -3.95
C THR A 74 -2.87 -3.63 -2.49
N TRP A 75 -3.75 -2.82 -1.91
CA TRP A 75 -4.17 -2.96 -0.51
C TRP A 75 -4.63 -4.40 -0.17
N ARG A 76 -5.46 -5.02 -1.03
CA ARG A 76 -5.82 -6.45 -0.90
C ARG A 76 -5.00 -7.33 -1.84
N GLY A 77 -3.70 -7.06 -1.96
CA GLY A 77 -2.76 -7.78 -2.83
C GLY A 77 -2.11 -9.01 -2.19
N CYS A 78 -2.26 -9.20 -0.88
CA CYS A 78 -1.79 -10.40 -0.20
C CYS A 78 -2.41 -11.65 -0.83
N THR A 79 -1.59 -12.69 -1.06
CA THR A 79 -2.05 -13.95 -1.68
C THR A 79 -3.15 -14.66 -0.89
N GLY A 80 -3.27 -14.37 0.42
CA GLY A 80 -4.35 -14.86 1.27
C GLY A 80 -5.75 -14.41 0.84
N TRP A 81 -5.87 -13.28 0.13
CA TRP A 81 -7.13 -12.81 -0.45
C TRP A 81 -7.56 -13.58 -1.71
N GLY A 82 -6.64 -14.34 -2.34
CA GLY A 82 -6.91 -15.07 -3.58
C GLY A 82 -8.21 -15.86 -3.57
N PRO A 83 -8.48 -16.73 -2.58
CA PRO A 83 -9.71 -17.52 -2.52
C PRO A 83 -11.00 -16.66 -2.51
N ALA A 84 -11.02 -15.55 -1.78
CA ALA A 84 -12.18 -14.64 -1.73
C ALA A 84 -12.37 -13.86 -3.04
N LEU A 85 -11.30 -13.72 -3.83
CA LEU A 85 -11.29 -13.01 -5.11
C LEU A 85 -11.37 -13.95 -6.32
N ASP A 86 -11.56 -15.25 -6.11
CA ASP A 86 -11.50 -16.29 -7.15
C ASP A 86 -10.20 -16.21 -7.98
N LYS A 87 -9.08 -16.11 -7.28
CA LYS A 87 -7.73 -16.01 -7.85
C LYS A 87 -6.77 -16.99 -7.16
N SER A 88 -5.90 -17.57 -7.96
CA SER A 88 -4.74 -18.32 -7.45
C SER A 88 -3.68 -17.36 -6.87
N ALA A 89 -2.80 -17.86 -6.03
CA ALA A 89 -1.66 -17.11 -5.52
C ALA A 89 -0.80 -16.51 -6.66
N SER A 90 -0.57 -17.27 -7.73
CA SER A 90 0.20 -16.78 -8.88
C SER A 90 -0.49 -15.66 -9.65
N GLU A 91 -1.82 -15.67 -9.72
CA GLU A 91 -2.59 -14.57 -10.32
C GLU A 91 -2.53 -13.31 -9.45
N MET A 92 -2.61 -13.47 -8.11
CA MET A 92 -2.46 -12.33 -7.20
C MET A 92 -1.08 -11.68 -7.33
N LEU A 93 -0.01 -12.47 -7.42
CA LEU A 93 1.35 -11.95 -7.63
C LEU A 93 1.49 -11.27 -9.00
N ARG A 94 0.90 -11.83 -10.06
CA ARG A 94 0.87 -11.18 -11.37
C ARG A 94 0.15 -9.83 -11.30
N LEU A 95 -1.02 -9.75 -10.67
CA LEU A 95 -1.78 -8.51 -10.50
C LEU A 95 -0.98 -7.48 -9.69
N THR A 96 -0.24 -7.91 -8.66
CA THR A 96 0.66 -7.04 -7.89
C THR A 96 1.75 -6.46 -8.79
N MET A 97 2.37 -7.29 -9.64
CA MET A 97 3.37 -6.82 -10.61
C MET A 97 2.78 -5.84 -11.62
N ASP A 98 1.58 -6.14 -12.15
CA ASP A 98 0.86 -5.27 -13.09
C ASP A 98 0.55 -3.90 -12.47
N ALA A 99 0.15 -3.86 -11.19
CA ALA A 99 -0.08 -2.63 -10.44
C ALA A 99 1.22 -1.80 -10.27
N VAL A 100 2.34 -2.46 -9.97
CA VAL A 100 3.64 -1.77 -9.88
C VAL A 100 4.07 -1.22 -11.23
N TYR A 101 3.91 -1.98 -12.31
CA TYR A 101 4.25 -1.49 -13.64
C TYR A 101 3.38 -0.32 -14.07
N PHE A 102 2.09 -0.35 -13.74
CA PHE A 102 1.19 0.79 -13.95
C PHE A 102 1.67 2.05 -13.20
N ALA A 103 2.05 1.92 -11.93
CA ALA A 103 2.62 3.03 -11.16
C ALA A 103 3.93 3.56 -11.76
N LYS A 104 4.79 2.68 -12.27
CA LYS A 104 6.02 3.06 -12.99
C LYS A 104 5.74 3.83 -14.28
N GLU A 105 4.75 3.41 -15.05
CA GLU A 105 4.33 4.14 -16.25
C GLU A 105 3.85 5.56 -15.92
N LEU A 106 3.07 5.71 -14.84
CA LEU A 106 2.63 7.02 -14.34
C LEU A 106 3.85 7.87 -13.95
N ARG A 107 4.76 7.33 -13.13
CA ARG A 107 5.99 8.05 -12.75
C ARG A 107 6.77 8.52 -13.97
N ASN A 108 7.05 7.64 -14.92
CA ASN A 108 7.81 7.97 -16.13
C ASN A 108 7.14 9.09 -16.94
N GLY A 109 5.81 9.13 -16.97
CA GLY A 109 5.08 10.19 -17.66
C GLY A 109 5.09 11.55 -16.95
N TRP A 110 5.39 11.57 -15.64
CA TRP A 110 5.27 12.76 -14.82
C TRP A 110 6.59 13.27 -14.23
N GLU A 111 7.65 12.47 -14.13
CA GLU A 111 8.89 12.81 -13.42
C GLU A 111 9.62 14.05 -13.95
N SER A 112 9.33 14.48 -15.18
CA SER A 112 9.83 15.75 -15.71
C SER A 112 9.12 16.99 -15.16
N ARG A 113 7.96 16.81 -14.53
CA ARG A 113 7.10 17.89 -13.99
C ARG A 113 6.93 17.81 -12.47
N VAL A 114 7.03 16.62 -11.90
CA VAL A 114 6.94 16.32 -10.47
C VAL A 114 8.15 15.49 -10.09
N SER A 115 8.96 15.99 -9.16
CA SER A 115 10.17 15.28 -8.73
C SER A 115 10.50 15.63 -7.28
N PRO A 116 10.80 14.63 -6.46
CA PRO A 116 10.75 13.20 -6.78
C PRO A 116 9.32 12.63 -6.74
N ILE A 117 9.10 11.51 -7.45
CA ILE A 117 7.92 10.66 -7.28
C ILE A 117 8.40 9.32 -6.69
N LEU A 118 7.99 9.02 -5.45
CA LEU A 118 8.26 7.76 -4.79
C LEU A 118 7.17 6.75 -5.13
N LEU A 119 7.54 5.55 -5.50
CA LEU A 119 6.61 4.44 -5.67
C LEU A 119 6.42 3.72 -4.34
N ASN A 120 5.19 3.69 -3.85
CA ASN A 120 4.82 3.08 -2.58
C ASN A 120 4.01 1.81 -2.80
N GLY A 121 4.54 0.68 -2.33
CA GLY A 121 3.85 -0.60 -2.34
C GLY A 121 2.87 -0.68 -1.17
N VAL A 122 1.57 -0.58 -1.44
CA VAL A 122 0.55 -0.61 -0.39
C VAL A 122 0.20 -2.05 -0.01
N VAL A 123 0.30 -2.35 1.28
CA VAL A 123 -0.07 -3.62 1.90
C VAL A 123 -1.20 -3.38 2.89
N GLY A 124 -2.32 -4.07 2.72
CA GLY A 124 -3.40 -4.10 3.70
C GLY A 124 -3.32 -5.36 4.58
N PRO A 125 -4.17 -5.45 5.61
CA PRO A 125 -4.24 -6.64 6.46
C PRO A 125 -4.70 -7.87 5.66
N ALA A 126 -4.26 -9.05 6.09
CA ALA A 126 -4.71 -10.32 5.53
C ALA A 126 -6.19 -10.61 5.83
N GLY A 127 -6.72 -10.00 6.90
CA GLY A 127 -8.13 -10.00 7.26
C GLY A 127 -8.84 -8.70 6.90
N ASP A 128 -10.01 -8.47 7.52
CA ASP A 128 -10.73 -7.21 7.36
C ASP A 128 -10.00 -6.07 8.09
N GLY A 129 -9.88 -4.90 7.44
CA GLY A 129 -9.19 -3.73 7.98
C GLY A 129 -9.99 -2.96 9.05
N TYR A 130 -11.25 -3.34 9.30
CA TYR A 130 -12.16 -2.67 10.24
C TYR A 130 -12.73 -3.63 11.28
N ALA A 131 -12.79 -4.93 10.98
CA ALA A 131 -13.27 -5.97 11.88
C ALA A 131 -12.14 -6.99 12.06
N PRO A 132 -11.34 -6.89 13.13
CA PRO A 132 -10.24 -7.82 13.34
C PRO A 132 -10.78 -9.23 13.52
N GLY A 133 -10.24 -10.15 12.72
CA GLY A 133 -10.46 -11.57 12.89
C GLY A 133 -9.47 -12.17 13.91
N GLU A 134 -9.03 -13.37 13.65
CA GLU A 134 -7.95 -13.99 14.41
C GLU A 134 -6.63 -13.25 14.18
N VAL A 135 -5.94 -12.90 15.27
CA VAL A 135 -4.63 -12.21 15.20
C VAL A 135 -3.55 -13.24 14.88
N PRO A 136 -2.84 -13.12 13.75
CA PRO A 136 -1.80 -14.08 13.38
C PRO A 136 -0.57 -13.91 14.29
N GLU A 137 0.15 -15.01 14.50
CA GLU A 137 1.50 -14.96 15.05
C GLU A 137 2.43 -14.20 14.10
N ILE A 138 3.44 -13.51 14.65
CA ILE A 138 4.36 -12.65 13.87
C ILE A 138 5.02 -13.42 12.71
N GLY A 139 5.51 -14.64 12.97
CA GLY A 139 6.14 -15.47 11.95
C GLY A 139 5.19 -15.84 10.83
N LEU A 140 3.94 -16.20 11.15
CA LEU A 140 2.91 -16.48 10.16
C LEU A 140 2.54 -15.24 9.35
N ALA A 141 2.37 -14.10 9.98
CA ALA A 141 2.10 -12.83 9.30
C ALA A 141 3.21 -12.47 8.30
N ARG A 142 4.48 -12.64 8.71
CA ARG A 142 5.63 -12.44 7.82
C ARG A 142 5.58 -13.37 6.60
N GLU A 143 5.28 -14.67 6.79
CA GLU A 143 5.16 -15.62 5.69
C GLU A 143 3.99 -15.28 4.75
N MET A 144 2.87 -14.84 5.28
CA MET A 144 1.68 -14.47 4.51
C MET A 144 1.93 -13.27 3.58
N HIS A 145 2.61 -12.25 4.06
CA HIS A 145 2.87 -11.02 3.31
C HIS A 145 4.14 -11.05 2.46
N ARG A 146 5.07 -11.96 2.78
CA ARG A 146 6.36 -12.08 2.08
C ARG A 146 6.25 -12.14 0.56
N PRO A 147 5.34 -12.93 -0.06
CA PRO A 147 5.26 -13.02 -1.51
C PRO A 147 4.92 -11.69 -2.19
N GLN A 148 4.03 -10.88 -1.59
CA GLN A 148 3.69 -9.55 -2.11
C GLN A 148 4.87 -8.59 -1.98
N ILE A 149 5.56 -8.60 -0.83
CA ILE A 149 6.73 -7.75 -0.56
C ILE A 149 7.91 -8.12 -1.46
N ASP A 150 8.15 -9.41 -1.71
CA ASP A 150 9.15 -9.87 -2.66
C ASP A 150 8.86 -9.37 -4.09
N CYS A 151 7.58 -9.33 -4.51
CA CYS A 151 7.18 -8.72 -5.78
C CYS A 151 7.55 -7.23 -5.82
N PHE A 152 7.30 -6.49 -4.76
CA PHE A 152 7.64 -5.07 -4.67
C PHE A 152 9.15 -4.83 -4.79
N ALA A 153 9.95 -5.58 -4.04
CA ALA A 153 11.40 -5.50 -4.11
C ALA A 153 11.93 -5.83 -5.51
N HIS A 154 11.44 -6.93 -6.10
CA HIS A 154 11.82 -7.35 -7.45
C HIS A 154 11.44 -6.31 -8.50
N ALA A 155 10.27 -5.71 -8.38
CA ALA A 155 9.78 -4.69 -9.29
C ALA A 155 10.40 -3.30 -9.04
N GLY A 156 11.18 -3.10 -7.98
CA GLY A 156 11.86 -1.83 -7.67
C GLY A 156 10.88 -0.75 -7.21
N ILE A 157 10.06 -1.08 -6.22
CA ILE A 157 9.32 -0.13 -5.38
C ILE A 157 10.31 0.61 -4.48
N ASP A 158 10.03 1.86 -4.15
CA ASP A 158 10.94 2.68 -3.33
C ASP A 158 10.67 2.46 -1.83
N MET A 159 9.44 2.16 -1.41
CA MET A 159 9.04 1.92 -0.03
C MET A 159 7.74 1.09 0.05
N VAL A 160 7.43 0.59 1.23
CA VAL A 160 6.19 -0.14 1.53
C VAL A 160 5.39 0.63 2.58
N SER A 161 4.06 0.70 2.42
CA SER A 161 3.15 1.15 3.46
C SER A 161 2.21 0.02 3.86
N ALA A 162 2.30 -0.42 5.13
CA ALA A 162 1.33 -1.28 5.75
C ALA A 162 0.18 -0.43 6.31
N THR A 163 -0.96 -0.39 5.60
CA THR A 163 -2.06 0.52 5.91
C THR A 163 -3.22 -0.18 6.58
N THR A 164 -3.92 0.54 7.47
CA THR A 164 -5.10 0.04 8.18
C THR A 164 -4.84 -1.24 8.99
N MET A 165 -3.66 -1.33 9.60
CA MET A 165 -3.33 -2.47 10.45
C MET A 165 -4.23 -2.49 11.69
N THR A 166 -4.79 -3.65 11.99
CA THR A 166 -5.74 -3.85 13.10
C THR A 166 -5.06 -4.44 14.32
N ASN A 167 -3.85 -4.95 14.17
CA ASN A 167 -3.08 -5.60 15.23
C ASN A 167 -1.57 -5.43 15.02
N THR A 168 -0.83 -5.46 16.11
CA THR A 168 0.62 -5.24 16.11
C THR A 168 1.40 -6.43 15.57
N SER A 169 0.95 -7.66 15.80
CA SER A 169 1.66 -8.87 15.34
C SER A 169 1.79 -8.90 13.82
N GLU A 170 0.73 -8.56 13.11
CA GLU A 170 0.73 -8.51 11.65
C GLU A 170 1.60 -7.36 11.13
N ALA A 171 1.51 -6.18 11.75
CA ALA A 171 2.35 -5.03 11.43
C ALA A 171 3.84 -5.36 11.56
N ILE A 172 4.25 -6.04 12.65
CA ILE A 172 5.63 -6.51 12.85
C ILE A 172 6.02 -7.51 11.76
N GLY A 173 5.16 -8.49 11.45
CA GLY A 173 5.44 -9.48 10.39
C GLY A 173 5.70 -8.84 9.03
N ILE A 174 4.86 -7.86 8.63
CA ILE A 174 5.05 -7.07 7.40
C ILE A 174 6.36 -6.29 7.44
N THR A 175 6.63 -5.62 8.56
CA THR A 175 7.85 -4.82 8.73
C THR A 175 9.11 -5.69 8.60
N GLN A 176 9.15 -6.84 9.25
CA GLN A 176 10.25 -7.79 9.13
C GLN A 176 10.43 -8.30 7.70
N ALA A 177 9.32 -8.61 7.00
CA ALA A 177 9.39 -9.03 5.60
C ALA A 177 9.96 -7.93 4.69
N ALA A 178 9.61 -6.65 4.93
CA ALA A 178 10.12 -5.51 4.18
C ALA A 178 11.62 -5.26 4.46
N VAL A 179 12.02 -5.31 5.72
CA VAL A 179 13.42 -5.16 6.15
C VAL A 179 14.31 -6.25 5.54
N ASP A 180 13.85 -7.50 5.49
CA ASP A 180 14.60 -8.60 4.88
C ASP A 180 15.00 -8.37 3.42
N VAL A 181 14.20 -7.60 2.69
CA VAL A 181 14.44 -7.29 1.27
C VAL A 181 14.98 -5.88 1.08
N GLY A 182 15.28 -5.17 2.19
CA GLY A 182 15.87 -3.83 2.18
C GLY A 182 14.91 -2.72 1.76
N LEU A 183 13.60 -2.91 1.92
CA LEU A 183 12.60 -1.88 1.66
C LEU A 183 12.27 -1.10 2.94
N PRO A 184 12.35 0.23 2.92
CA PRO A 184 11.79 1.07 3.97
C PRO A 184 10.29 0.82 4.12
N VAL A 185 9.79 0.86 5.35
CA VAL A 185 8.37 0.58 5.64
C VAL A 185 7.77 1.66 6.52
N VAL A 186 6.53 2.02 6.22
CA VAL A 186 5.66 2.87 7.02
C VAL A 186 4.47 2.04 7.49
N VAL A 187 4.12 2.14 8.75
CA VAL A 187 2.96 1.44 9.32
C VAL A 187 1.92 2.45 9.76
N SER A 188 0.66 2.21 9.40
CA SER A 188 -0.47 2.95 9.95
C SER A 188 -1.53 2.01 10.50
N PHE A 189 -2.04 2.33 11.67
CA PHE A 189 -3.05 1.55 12.36
C PHE A 189 -4.44 2.12 12.21
N THR A 190 -5.44 1.25 12.11
CA THR A 190 -6.83 1.58 12.40
C THR A 190 -6.97 1.73 13.90
N VAL A 191 -7.59 2.81 14.34
CA VAL A 191 -7.87 3.04 15.77
C VAL A 191 -9.35 3.31 15.99
N GLU A 192 -9.84 2.87 17.14
CA GLU A 192 -11.16 3.15 17.65
C GLU A 192 -11.23 4.57 18.24
N THR A 193 -12.42 5.02 18.63
CA THR A 193 -12.62 6.39 19.14
C THR A 193 -11.91 6.67 20.46
N ASP A 194 -11.49 5.65 21.18
CA ASP A 194 -10.70 5.75 22.43
C ASP A 194 -9.17 5.76 22.18
N GLY A 195 -8.74 5.65 20.90
CA GLY A 195 -7.32 5.63 20.53
C GLY A 195 -6.65 4.27 20.65
N SER A 196 -7.41 3.20 20.90
CA SER A 196 -6.92 1.82 20.88
C SER A 196 -7.08 1.19 19.49
N LEU A 197 -6.26 0.20 19.16
CA LEU A 197 -6.46 -0.64 18.00
C LEU A 197 -7.77 -1.45 18.16
N PRO A 198 -8.37 -1.99 17.09
CA PRO A 198 -9.54 -2.86 17.19
C PRO A 198 -9.35 -4.08 18.12
N THR A 199 -8.10 -4.50 18.36
CA THR A 199 -7.74 -5.54 19.34
C THR A 199 -7.70 -5.07 20.79
N GLY A 200 -7.93 -3.77 21.04
CA GLY A 200 -7.88 -3.17 22.38
C GLY A 200 -6.49 -2.73 22.83
N GLU A 201 -5.46 -2.91 22.02
CA GLU A 201 -4.09 -2.44 22.32
C GLU A 201 -3.99 -0.93 22.13
N PRO A 202 -3.44 -0.15 23.11
CA PRO A 202 -3.22 1.27 22.94
C PRO A 202 -2.26 1.58 21.78
N LEU A 203 -2.56 2.60 20.97
CA LEU A 203 -1.75 2.97 19.81
C LEU A 203 -0.27 3.22 20.17
N GLY A 204 0.00 3.88 21.29
CA GLY A 204 1.38 4.13 21.72
C GLY A 204 2.17 2.84 21.97
N GLU A 205 1.54 1.83 22.61
CA GLU A 205 2.17 0.53 22.84
C GLU A 205 2.39 -0.23 21.53
N ALA A 206 1.45 -0.13 20.60
CA ALA A 206 1.57 -0.73 19.27
C ALA A 206 2.76 -0.15 18.47
N ILE A 207 2.95 1.18 18.53
CA ILE A 207 4.10 1.86 17.90
C ILE A 207 5.41 1.37 18.54
N ASP A 208 5.51 1.43 19.86
CA ASP A 208 6.71 1.00 20.59
C ASP A 208 7.09 -0.45 20.29
N ARG A 209 6.11 -1.33 20.15
CA ARG A 209 6.33 -2.75 19.82
C ARG A 209 6.82 -2.96 18.41
N VAL A 210 6.30 -2.21 17.42
CA VAL A 210 6.78 -2.30 16.04
C VAL A 210 8.21 -1.78 15.96
N ASP A 211 8.50 -0.63 16.57
CA ASP A 211 9.84 -0.04 16.57
C ASP A 211 10.87 -0.95 17.27
N ALA A 212 10.47 -1.63 18.34
CA ALA A 212 11.37 -2.55 19.06
C ALA A 212 11.62 -3.88 18.31
N ALA A 213 10.80 -4.23 17.32
CA ALA A 213 10.89 -5.50 16.58
C ALA A 213 11.71 -5.38 15.29
N THR A 214 12.19 -4.18 14.96
CA THR A 214 12.98 -3.82 13.78
C THR A 214 14.25 -3.10 14.16
#